data_206f47ff20ce8e988ceb0adb4d565c68
#
_entry.id   206f47ff20ce8e988ceb0adb4d565c68
#
_cell.length_a   1.000
_cell.length_b   1.000
_cell.length_c   1.000
_cell.angle_alpha   90.00
_cell.angle_beta   90.00
_cell.angle_gamma   90.00
#
_symmetry.space_group_name_H-M   'P 1'
#
loop_
_entity.id
_entity.type
_entity.pdbx_description
1 polymer ?
#
loop_
_entity_poly.entity_id
_entity_poly.type
_entity_poly.pdbx_seq_one_letter_code
_entity_poly.pdbx_strand_id
1 'polypeptide(L)'
;LGLDWTVLLGAWVLLGLGFSAVLTPSVRLLRRSAHAQDRPALFAAQFALSHACWLVTYPFSGWLMTQFGPVAALGLLAALAGAGVLLALRVWPKDDPEILEHTHDNLPLDHPHLHGERRHAHPFVVDEYHPSWASGL
;
A
#
# COMPACT_ATOMS: atom_id res chain seq x y z
N LEU A 1 -5.34 -34.55 -9.82
CA LEU A 1 -5.11 -33.53 -10.85
C LEU A 1 -3.64 -33.61 -11.25
N GLY A 2 -3.32 -34.36 -12.34
CA GLY A 2 -2.00 -34.36 -12.97
C GLY A 2 -1.83 -33.06 -13.75
N LEU A 3 -1.55 -31.94 -13.04
CA LEU A 3 -1.16 -30.71 -13.71
C LEU A 3 0.22 -30.93 -14.33
N ASP A 4 0.35 -30.63 -15.61
CA ASP A 4 1.65 -30.62 -16.30
C ASP A 4 2.59 -29.63 -15.57
N TRP A 5 3.84 -30.03 -15.44
CA TRP A 5 4.89 -29.22 -14.77
C TRP A 5 5.01 -27.82 -15.36
N THR A 6 4.84 -27.68 -16.65
CA THR A 6 4.86 -26.37 -17.35
C THR A 6 3.71 -25.46 -16.91
N VAL A 7 2.51 -26.01 -16.72
CA VAL A 7 1.35 -25.26 -16.19
C VAL A 7 1.60 -24.79 -14.77
N LEU A 8 2.20 -25.63 -13.93
CA LEU A 8 2.56 -25.26 -12.56
C LEU A 8 3.59 -24.13 -12.52
N LEU A 9 4.64 -24.21 -13.35
CA LEU A 9 5.63 -23.13 -13.47
C LEU A 9 5.01 -21.82 -13.95
N GLY A 10 4.13 -21.88 -14.95
CA GLY A 10 3.39 -20.73 -15.44
C GLY A 10 2.54 -20.06 -14.33
N ALA A 11 1.83 -20.88 -13.53
CA ALA A 11 1.06 -20.37 -12.40
C ALA A 11 1.96 -19.68 -11.35
N TRP A 12 3.12 -20.25 -11.03
CA TRP A 12 4.08 -19.64 -10.10
C TRP A 12 4.62 -18.29 -10.61
N VAL A 13 4.92 -18.20 -11.91
CA VAL A 13 5.35 -16.91 -12.52
C VAL A 13 4.25 -15.88 -12.40
N LEU A 14 3.00 -16.22 -12.73
CA LEU A 14 1.87 -15.29 -12.62
C LEU A 14 1.63 -14.83 -11.17
N LEU A 15 1.73 -15.74 -10.20
CA LEU A 15 1.62 -15.42 -8.78
C LEU A 15 2.76 -14.46 -8.35
N GLY A 16 3.99 -14.71 -8.78
CA GLY A 16 5.14 -13.85 -8.50
C GLY A 16 4.98 -12.45 -9.10
N LEU A 17 4.52 -12.34 -10.33
CA LEU A 17 4.22 -11.06 -10.98
C LEU A 17 3.11 -10.30 -10.25
N GLY A 18 2.02 -10.99 -9.90
CA GLY A 18 0.92 -10.38 -9.13
C GLY A 18 1.39 -9.88 -7.76
N PHE A 19 2.18 -10.66 -7.05
CA PHE A 19 2.76 -10.27 -5.76
C PHE A 19 3.67 -9.03 -5.91
N SER A 20 4.55 -9.01 -6.90
CA SER A 20 5.43 -7.87 -7.19
C SER A 20 4.65 -6.61 -7.57
N ALA A 21 3.57 -6.77 -8.34
CA ALA A 21 2.70 -5.66 -8.74
C ALA A 21 2.02 -4.97 -7.54
N VAL A 22 1.75 -5.70 -6.47
CA VAL A 22 1.19 -5.14 -5.22
C VAL A 22 2.28 -4.52 -4.35
N LEU A 23 3.43 -5.18 -4.21
CA LEU A 23 4.51 -4.70 -3.33
C LEU A 23 5.20 -3.44 -3.84
N THR A 24 5.45 -3.34 -5.14
CA THR A 24 6.22 -2.21 -5.71
C THR A 24 5.57 -0.84 -5.44
N PRO A 25 4.27 -0.65 -5.71
CA PRO A 25 3.59 0.60 -5.36
C PRO A 25 3.58 0.88 -3.85
N SER A 26 3.41 -0.16 -3.02
CA SER A 26 3.40 -0.02 -1.56
C SER A 26 4.73 0.55 -1.03
N VAL A 27 5.86 0.02 -1.51
CA VAL A 27 7.19 0.52 -1.14
C VAL A 27 7.40 1.97 -1.59
N ARG A 28 6.95 2.31 -2.81
CA ARG A 28 7.03 3.68 -3.31
C ARG A 28 6.20 4.63 -2.45
N LEU A 29 4.97 4.24 -2.10
CA LEU A 29 4.09 5.04 -1.24
C LEU A 29 4.71 5.29 0.12
N LEU A 30 5.24 4.26 0.78
CA LEU A 30 5.91 4.40 2.08
C LEU A 30 7.11 5.35 2.01
N ARG A 31 7.91 5.27 0.94
CA ARG A 31 9.05 6.18 0.76
C ARG A 31 8.64 7.64 0.57
N ARG A 32 7.50 7.89 -0.06
CA ARG A 32 6.94 9.24 -0.25
C ARG A 32 6.33 9.80 1.03
N SER A 33 5.75 8.93 1.87
CA SER A 33 4.94 9.33 3.03
C SER A 33 5.76 9.78 4.24
N ALA A 34 7.10 9.65 4.20
CA ALA A 34 7.94 9.95 5.36
C ALA A 34 9.28 10.58 4.97
N HIS A 35 9.80 11.43 5.85
CA HIS A 35 11.16 11.96 5.76
C HIS A 35 12.20 10.84 5.78
N ALA A 36 13.38 11.08 5.21
CA ALA A 36 14.43 10.07 5.07
C ALA A 36 14.84 9.44 6.41
N GLN A 37 14.82 10.22 7.49
CA GLN A 37 15.15 9.79 8.85
C GLN A 37 14.12 8.85 9.45
N ASP A 38 12.84 8.96 9.06
CA ASP A 38 11.72 8.18 9.62
C ASP A 38 11.44 6.90 8.83
N ARG A 39 11.96 6.81 7.61
CA ARG A 39 11.74 5.66 6.72
C ARG A 39 12.07 4.31 7.34
N PRO A 40 13.18 4.14 8.09
CA PRO A 40 13.48 2.85 8.73
C PRO A 40 12.39 2.41 9.70
N ALA A 41 11.86 3.32 10.52
CA ALA A 41 10.77 3.04 11.46
C ALA A 41 9.47 2.69 10.73
N LEU A 42 9.14 3.42 9.66
CA LEU A 42 7.97 3.16 8.83
C LEU A 42 8.03 1.78 8.15
N PHE A 43 9.19 1.40 7.59
CA PHE A 43 9.38 0.08 7.01
C PHE A 43 9.32 -1.04 8.06
N ALA A 44 9.86 -0.81 9.26
CA ALA A 44 9.76 -1.75 10.36
C ALA A 44 8.30 -1.96 10.80
N ALA A 45 7.52 -0.88 10.89
CA ALA A 45 6.09 -0.94 11.20
C ALA A 45 5.30 -1.70 10.12
N GLN A 46 5.57 -1.42 8.84
CA GLN A 46 4.98 -2.14 7.71
C GLN A 46 5.31 -3.63 7.75
N PHE A 47 6.57 -3.97 8.03
CA PHE A 47 7.01 -5.35 8.17
C PHE A 47 6.27 -6.05 9.32
N ALA A 48 6.22 -5.44 10.49
CA ALA A 48 5.52 -5.98 11.66
C ALA A 48 4.03 -6.19 11.37
N LEU A 49 3.37 -5.21 10.74
CA LEU A 49 1.95 -5.28 10.41
C LEU A 49 1.66 -6.39 9.40
N SER A 50 2.48 -6.53 8.34
CA SER A 50 2.31 -7.59 7.35
C SER A 50 2.48 -8.98 7.97
N HIS A 51 3.43 -9.15 8.91
CA HIS A 51 3.61 -10.42 9.63
C HIS A 51 2.47 -10.69 10.61
N ALA A 52 1.93 -9.67 11.27
CA ALA A 52 0.73 -9.81 12.08
C ALA A 52 -0.48 -10.29 11.26
N CYS A 53 -0.64 -9.80 10.03
CA CYS A 53 -1.66 -10.30 9.10
C CYS A 53 -1.44 -11.79 8.77
N TRP A 54 -0.20 -12.25 8.62
CA TRP A 54 0.09 -13.68 8.37
C TRP A 54 -0.32 -14.57 9.53
N LEU A 55 -0.15 -14.12 10.78
CA LEU A 55 -0.59 -14.86 11.96
C LEU A 55 -2.10 -15.13 11.95
N VAL A 56 -2.88 -14.29 11.31
CA VAL A 56 -4.33 -14.48 11.15
C VAL A 56 -4.65 -15.29 9.90
N THR A 57 -4.03 -14.95 8.78
CA THR A 57 -4.39 -15.54 7.48
C THR A 57 -3.94 -16.99 7.33
N TYR A 58 -2.83 -17.41 7.93
CA TYR A 58 -2.38 -18.80 7.84
C TYR A 58 -3.31 -19.79 8.56
N PRO A 59 -3.66 -19.59 9.84
CA PRO A 59 -4.64 -20.45 10.50
C PRO A 59 -6.00 -20.41 9.80
N PHE A 60 -6.44 -19.25 9.34
CA PHE A 60 -7.71 -19.10 8.62
C PHE A 60 -7.72 -19.87 7.31
N SER A 61 -6.68 -19.77 6.50
CA SER A 61 -6.59 -20.53 5.25
C SER A 61 -6.50 -22.04 5.48
N GLY A 62 -5.76 -22.48 6.51
CA GLY A 62 -5.72 -23.88 6.93
C GLY A 62 -7.08 -24.41 7.35
N TRP A 63 -7.81 -23.63 8.16
CA TRP A 63 -9.18 -23.98 8.56
C TRP A 63 -10.13 -24.07 7.35
N LEU A 64 -10.08 -23.09 6.43
CA LEU A 64 -10.88 -23.13 5.20
C LEU A 64 -10.61 -24.40 4.38
N MET A 65 -9.33 -24.75 4.22
CA MET A 65 -8.95 -25.95 3.46
C MET A 65 -9.49 -27.23 4.09
N THR A 66 -9.49 -27.33 5.42
CA THR A 66 -9.99 -28.50 6.13
C THR A 66 -11.51 -28.61 6.11
N GLN A 67 -12.23 -27.49 6.18
CA GLN A 67 -13.70 -27.50 6.22
C GLN A 67 -14.34 -27.56 4.83
N PHE A 68 -13.82 -26.86 3.86
CA PHE A 68 -14.46 -26.69 2.55
C PHE A 68 -13.65 -27.26 1.38
N GLY A 69 -12.47 -27.78 1.66
CA GLY A 69 -11.55 -28.30 0.65
C GLY A 69 -10.77 -27.22 -0.10
N PRO A 70 -9.71 -27.64 -0.83
CA PRO A 70 -8.76 -26.70 -1.43
C PRO A 70 -9.36 -25.80 -2.51
N VAL A 71 -10.30 -26.30 -3.30
CA VAL A 71 -10.92 -25.53 -4.40
C VAL A 71 -11.74 -24.36 -3.85
N ALA A 72 -12.58 -24.61 -2.84
CA ALA A 72 -13.41 -23.58 -2.24
C ALA A 72 -12.54 -22.56 -1.46
N ALA A 73 -11.52 -23.03 -0.73
CA ALA A 73 -10.59 -22.18 0.00
C ALA A 73 -9.83 -21.24 -0.94
N LEU A 74 -9.26 -21.76 -2.02
CA LEU A 74 -8.56 -20.96 -3.02
C LEU A 74 -9.49 -19.98 -3.73
N GLY A 75 -10.72 -20.39 -4.04
CA GLY A 75 -11.73 -19.53 -4.65
C GLY A 75 -12.08 -18.34 -3.76
N LEU A 76 -12.31 -18.57 -2.45
CA LEU A 76 -12.60 -17.51 -1.50
C LEU A 76 -11.40 -16.54 -1.33
N LEU A 77 -10.19 -17.08 -1.18
CA LEU A 77 -8.98 -16.26 -1.04
C LEU A 77 -8.73 -15.41 -2.30
N ALA A 78 -8.95 -16.00 -3.49
CA ALA A 78 -8.85 -15.28 -4.75
C ALA A 78 -9.91 -14.16 -4.85
N ALA A 79 -11.14 -14.43 -4.41
CA ALA A 79 -12.20 -13.40 -4.39
C ALA A 79 -11.86 -12.24 -3.43
N LEU A 80 -11.33 -12.55 -2.25
CA LEU A 80 -10.87 -11.54 -1.29
C LEU A 80 -9.72 -10.70 -1.86
N ALA A 81 -8.74 -11.33 -2.49
CA ALA A 81 -7.64 -10.62 -3.15
C ALA A 81 -8.16 -9.72 -4.29
N GLY A 82 -9.07 -10.23 -5.13
CA GLY A 82 -9.71 -9.45 -6.18
C GLY A 82 -10.50 -8.25 -5.65
N ALA A 83 -11.25 -8.44 -4.56
CA ALA A 83 -11.96 -7.34 -3.89
C ALA A 83 -10.98 -6.28 -3.37
N GLY A 84 -9.84 -6.68 -2.80
CA GLY A 84 -8.78 -5.77 -2.36
C GLY A 84 -8.19 -4.95 -3.52
N VAL A 85 -7.93 -5.58 -4.67
CA VAL A 85 -7.46 -4.90 -5.88
C VAL A 85 -8.50 -3.89 -6.38
N LEU A 86 -9.77 -4.29 -6.46
CA LEU A 86 -10.85 -3.41 -6.89
C LEU A 86 -11.02 -2.20 -5.96
N LEU A 87 -10.90 -2.43 -4.65
CA LEU A 87 -10.93 -1.34 -3.67
C LEU A 87 -9.74 -0.40 -3.86
N ALA A 88 -8.53 -0.94 -4.03
CA ALA A 88 -7.33 -0.14 -4.29
C ALA A 88 -7.48 0.71 -5.55
N LEU A 89 -7.99 0.15 -6.65
CA LEU A 89 -8.23 0.89 -7.90
C LEU A 89 -9.28 1.98 -7.77
N ARG A 90 -10.24 1.84 -6.83
CA ARG A 90 -11.27 2.86 -6.57
C ARG A 90 -10.77 3.98 -5.67
N VAL A 91 -9.93 3.64 -4.70
CA VAL A 91 -9.45 4.59 -3.69
C VAL A 91 -8.20 5.34 -4.18
N TRP A 92 -7.41 4.69 -5.04
CA TRP A 92 -6.19 5.32 -5.56
C TRP A 92 -6.51 6.47 -6.49
N PRO A 93 -6.01 7.69 -6.25
CA PRO A 93 -6.22 8.82 -7.13
C PRO A 93 -5.60 8.53 -8.51
N LYS A 94 -6.29 8.94 -9.58
CA LYS A 94 -5.83 8.76 -10.96
C LYS A 94 -4.55 9.53 -11.24
N ASP A 95 -4.49 10.73 -10.68
CA ASP A 95 -3.32 11.59 -10.69
C ASP A 95 -2.69 11.50 -9.30
N ASP A 96 -1.45 11.01 -9.24
CA ASP A 96 -0.66 10.87 -8.02
C ASP A 96 0.61 11.73 -8.14
N PRO A 97 0.47 13.08 -8.15
CA PRO A 97 1.60 13.99 -8.34
C PRO A 97 2.55 13.88 -7.15
N GLU A 98 3.84 13.92 -7.47
CA GLU A 98 4.90 13.89 -6.45
C GLU A 98 5.01 15.23 -5.71
N ILE A 99 4.73 16.31 -6.44
CA ILE A 99 4.71 17.69 -5.92
C ILE A 99 3.25 18.12 -5.81
N LEU A 100 2.83 18.48 -4.60
CA LEU A 100 1.49 18.97 -4.32
C LEU A 100 1.54 20.44 -3.96
N GLU A 101 0.68 21.23 -4.63
CA GLU A 101 0.43 22.62 -4.25
C GLU A 101 -0.59 22.63 -3.10
N HIS A 102 -0.27 23.32 -2.01
CA HIS A 102 -1.12 23.42 -0.83
C HIS A 102 -0.93 24.75 -0.12
N THR A 103 -1.79 25.05 0.87
CA THR A 103 -1.81 26.31 1.59
C THR A 103 -1.74 26.06 3.10
N HIS A 104 -1.00 26.90 3.81
CA HIS A 104 -0.93 26.89 5.26
C HIS A 104 -1.53 28.16 5.84
N ASP A 105 -2.76 28.09 6.30
CA ASP A 105 -3.45 29.21 6.93
C ASP A 105 -3.06 29.40 8.39
N ASN A 106 -2.55 28.34 9.03
CA ASN A 106 -2.24 28.29 10.45
C ASN A 106 -0.79 28.67 10.79
N LEU A 107 0.08 28.87 9.80
CA LEU A 107 1.48 29.20 10.02
C LEU A 107 1.71 30.73 9.86
N PRO A 108 2.58 31.36 10.70
CA PRO A 108 2.98 32.74 10.51
C PRO A 108 3.79 32.90 9.21
N LEU A 109 3.66 34.05 8.53
CA LEU A 109 4.27 34.30 7.22
C LEU A 109 5.81 34.24 7.20
N ASP A 110 6.43 34.43 8.34
CA ASP A 110 7.89 34.37 8.53
C ASP A 110 8.37 32.93 8.86
N HIS A 111 7.44 31.95 8.89
CA HIS A 111 7.81 30.57 9.17
C HIS A 111 8.71 30.00 8.05
N PRO A 112 9.84 29.35 8.38
CA PRO A 112 10.82 28.86 7.40
C PRO A 112 10.23 27.93 6.33
N HIS A 113 9.18 27.16 6.68
CA HIS A 113 8.50 26.25 5.76
C HIS A 113 7.77 26.98 4.62
N LEU A 114 7.30 28.22 4.85
CA LEU A 114 6.50 28.95 3.88
C LEU A 114 7.34 29.66 2.81
N HIS A 115 8.63 29.87 3.03
CA HIS A 115 9.51 30.67 2.15
C HIS A 115 8.92 32.04 1.74
N GLY A 116 8.05 32.61 2.60
CA GLY A 116 7.37 33.89 2.37
C GLY A 116 6.01 33.79 1.65
N GLU A 117 5.59 32.62 1.22
CA GLU A 117 4.31 32.43 0.53
C GLU A 117 3.46 31.36 1.22
N ARG A 118 2.18 31.67 1.55
CA ARG A 118 1.26 30.70 2.17
C ARG A 118 0.90 29.57 1.24
N ARG A 119 0.91 29.81 -0.06
CA ARG A 119 0.65 28.83 -1.11
C ARG A 119 1.96 28.47 -1.79
N HIS A 120 2.35 27.20 -1.69
CA HIS A 120 3.60 26.73 -2.27
C HIS A 120 3.47 25.26 -2.67
N ALA A 121 4.46 24.76 -3.41
CA ALA A 121 4.46 23.40 -3.93
C ALA A 121 5.80 22.71 -3.61
N HIS A 122 5.71 21.54 -2.98
CA HIS A 122 6.88 20.69 -2.72
C HIS A 122 6.49 19.21 -2.65
N PRO A 123 7.46 18.27 -2.62
CA PRO A 123 7.16 16.86 -2.35
C PRO A 123 6.44 16.72 -1.01
N PHE A 124 5.21 16.20 -1.07
CA PHE A 124 4.34 16.15 0.09
C PHE A 124 4.71 14.97 1.00
N VAL A 125 4.89 15.27 2.29
CA VAL A 125 5.16 14.30 3.36
C VAL A 125 4.19 14.58 4.49
N VAL A 126 3.65 13.54 5.12
CA VAL A 126 2.82 13.68 6.32
C VAL A 126 3.75 13.93 7.52
N ASP A 127 3.66 15.12 8.12
CA ASP A 127 4.48 15.59 9.23
C ASP A 127 3.69 16.51 10.18
N GLU A 128 4.38 17.22 11.05
CA GLU A 128 3.76 18.16 11.99
C GLU A 128 3.06 19.36 11.31
N TYR A 129 3.51 19.73 10.10
CA TYR A 129 2.92 20.81 9.29
C TYR A 129 1.83 20.30 8.33
N HIS A 130 1.83 19.01 8.05
CA HIS A 130 0.91 18.31 7.16
C HIS A 130 0.34 17.07 7.87
N PRO A 131 -0.54 17.25 8.88
CA PRO A 131 -1.03 16.12 9.70
C PRO A 131 -1.93 15.14 8.93
N SER A 132 -2.37 15.52 7.75
CA SER A 132 -3.19 14.69 6.88
C SER A 132 -2.81 14.90 5.41
N TRP A 133 -3.05 13.89 4.59
CA TRP A 133 -2.87 14.04 3.14
C TRP A 133 -3.75 15.15 2.60
N ALA A 134 -3.21 15.99 1.69
CA ALA A 134 -3.96 17.07 1.10
C ALA A 134 -5.20 16.53 0.36
N SER A 135 -6.37 16.72 0.95
CA SER A 135 -7.66 16.38 0.35
C SER A 135 -8.08 17.52 -0.56
N GLY A 136 -7.88 17.37 -1.85
CA GLY A 136 -8.25 18.41 -2.81
C GLY A 136 -7.77 18.17 -4.25
N LEU A 137 -7.70 16.91 -4.65
CA LEU A 137 -7.51 16.50 -6.06
C LEU A 137 -8.82 15.98 -6.65
#